data_2a8d4cf3950a4f8eca17abe8f37e6bba
#
_entry.id   2a8d4cf3950a4f8eca17abe8f37e6bba
#
_cell.length_a   1.000
_cell.length_b   1.000
_cell.length_c   1.000
_cell.angle_alpha   90.00
_cell.angle_beta   90.00
_cell.angle_gamma   90.00
#
_symmetry.space_group_name_H-M   'P 1'
#
loop_
_entity.id
_entity.type
_entity.pdbx_description
1 polymer ?
#
loop_
_entity_poly.entity_id
_entity_poly.type
_entity_poly.pdbx_seq_one_letter_code
_entity_poly.pdbx_strand_id
1 'polypeptide(L)'
;MKKISFLITIFITTFITAQESSQNKSDFDFGNGVSLSFEDGDYNFSINGYIKPTYVYNEMTSIVDGGTINEINRQFKSKNSVLEISGNAKKEKVSFSIRMDYSLSNPLLEAWVGYHPSKSINVYFGQKNSFLNNREMIFNEDILQFTDRSLLSQNHTNSYGQEFGLFIETTFGEEFILSPKFAVTSGDGRNSFGEDSRDSDLGGVKFGARLDLYPFGNFTKGNEGSVDLVGEQKLIMELGFAYSKNIGTSHRTGDGHGDIMFYDADGNNNLPDYEKIFIDLLLKYKGFSFLAEYADAAASGLNQTYTDTFNLLIPQQISEYLVLGSSYNFQLGYIFQNDIGIDFRYEFSTPEFTNEINNSYENSILQDFENMSLGISKYFDNNNLKIQVGVS
;
A
#
# COMPACT_ATOMS: atom_id res chain seq x y z
N MET A 1 43.88 -13.83 7.44
CA MET A 1 42.96 -14.90 7.05
C MET A 1 42.77 -16.02 8.06
N LYS A 2 43.76 -16.40 8.89
CA LYS A 2 43.60 -17.49 9.90
C LYS A 2 42.69 -17.17 11.11
N LYS A 3 42.45 -15.90 11.44
CA LYS A 3 41.60 -15.49 12.59
C LYS A 3 40.09 -15.52 12.30
N ILE A 4 39.68 -15.39 11.04
CA ILE A 4 38.27 -15.44 10.62
C ILE A 4 37.74 -16.88 10.59
N SER A 5 38.58 -17.84 10.17
CA SER A 5 38.21 -19.27 10.18
C SER A 5 37.98 -19.82 11.60
N PHE A 6 38.69 -19.28 12.61
CA PHE A 6 38.50 -19.71 14.00
C PHE A 6 37.20 -19.19 14.59
N LEU A 7 36.75 -17.99 14.22
CA LEU A 7 35.48 -17.43 14.67
C LEU A 7 34.27 -18.17 14.07
N ILE A 8 34.35 -18.56 12.82
CA ILE A 8 33.32 -19.34 12.14
C ILE A 8 33.19 -20.74 12.75
N THR A 9 34.32 -21.37 13.10
CA THR A 9 34.34 -22.70 13.72
C THR A 9 33.74 -22.68 15.13
N ILE A 10 33.95 -21.62 15.93
CA ILE A 10 33.33 -21.47 17.25
C ILE A 10 31.82 -21.26 17.13
N PHE A 11 31.34 -20.54 16.12
CA PHE A 11 29.90 -20.35 15.90
C PHE A 11 29.20 -21.66 15.51
N ILE A 12 29.86 -22.52 14.75
CA ILE A 12 29.30 -23.83 14.34
C ILE A 12 29.31 -24.82 15.50
N THR A 13 30.30 -24.79 16.36
CA THR A 13 30.39 -25.74 17.51
C THR A 13 29.43 -25.39 18.65
N THR A 14 29.01 -24.13 18.83
CA THR A 14 28.01 -23.77 19.84
C THR A 14 26.59 -24.19 19.44
N PHE A 15 26.32 -24.42 18.17
CA PHE A 15 25.01 -24.94 17.73
C PHE A 15 24.85 -26.47 17.96
N ILE A 16 25.94 -27.23 18.17
CA ILE A 16 25.87 -28.70 18.30
C ILE A 16 25.59 -29.16 19.72
N THR A 17 25.71 -28.30 20.76
CA THR A 17 25.52 -28.69 22.15
C THR A 17 24.19 -28.29 22.78
N ALA A 18 23.26 -27.70 22.03
CA ALA A 18 21.91 -27.38 22.47
C ALA A 18 20.90 -28.45 22.00
N GLN A 19 21.16 -29.71 22.33
CA GLN A 19 20.26 -30.81 22.02
C GLN A 19 19.71 -31.43 23.31
N GLU A 20 18.71 -30.75 23.89
CA GLU A 20 17.67 -31.38 24.69
C GLU A 20 16.32 -31.06 24.10
N SER A 21 15.78 -32.04 23.40
CA SER A 21 14.37 -32.37 23.06
C SER A 21 13.29 -31.28 22.96
N SER A 22 13.56 -30.09 22.47
CA SER A 22 12.52 -29.28 21.81
C SER A 22 12.53 -29.65 20.33
N GLN A 23 11.39 -30.02 19.75
CA GLN A 23 11.32 -30.35 18.31
C GLN A 23 11.44 -29.07 17.50
N ASN A 24 12.67 -28.66 17.21
CA ASN A 24 12.92 -27.62 16.22
C ASN A 24 12.53 -28.15 14.84
N LYS A 25 11.71 -27.40 14.13
CA LYS A 25 11.24 -27.78 12.78
C LYS A 25 11.71 -26.75 11.79
N SER A 26 12.13 -27.20 10.64
CA SER A 26 12.35 -26.35 9.45
C SER A 26 11.47 -26.88 8.32
N ASP A 27 10.84 -25.98 7.61
CA ASP A 27 9.99 -26.30 6.48
C ASP A 27 10.28 -25.32 5.33
N PHE A 28 10.12 -25.81 4.11
CA PHE A 28 10.21 -25.01 2.92
C PHE A 28 8.99 -25.28 2.07
N ASP A 29 8.29 -24.21 1.72
CA ASP A 29 7.14 -24.25 0.83
C ASP A 29 7.32 -23.19 -0.27
N PHE A 30 7.13 -23.61 -1.52
CA PHE A 30 7.24 -22.70 -2.64
C PHE A 30 6.18 -21.59 -2.54
N GLY A 31 6.63 -20.34 -2.59
CA GLY A 31 5.77 -19.17 -2.40
C GLY A 31 5.69 -18.67 -0.94
N ASN A 32 5.82 -19.56 0.06
CA ASN A 32 5.84 -19.20 1.46
C ASN A 32 7.27 -19.14 2.05
N GLY A 33 8.26 -19.62 1.30
CA GLY A 33 9.68 -19.55 1.64
C GLY A 33 10.11 -20.55 2.69
N VAL A 34 11.05 -20.15 3.55
CA VAL A 34 11.62 -20.98 4.61
C VAL A 34 11.01 -20.57 5.96
N SER A 35 10.49 -21.52 6.69
CA SER A 35 10.02 -21.34 8.07
C SER A 35 10.84 -22.18 9.05
N LEU A 36 11.19 -21.58 10.19
CA LEU A 36 11.89 -22.21 11.30
C LEU A 36 11.03 -22.06 12.56
N SER A 37 10.82 -23.17 13.26
CA SER A 37 10.06 -23.22 14.50
C SER A 37 10.92 -23.81 15.61
N PHE A 38 10.96 -23.14 16.76
CA PHE A 38 11.76 -23.50 17.90
C PHE A 38 10.88 -23.62 19.15
N GLU A 39 11.34 -24.41 20.13
CA GLU A 39 10.68 -24.59 21.44
C GLU A 39 9.18 -24.95 21.28
N ASP A 40 8.90 -25.98 20.46
CA ASP A 40 7.53 -26.47 20.18
C ASP A 40 6.57 -25.38 19.64
N GLY A 41 7.11 -24.41 18.91
CA GLY A 41 6.33 -23.34 18.26
C GLY A 41 6.24 -22.05 19.09
N ASP A 42 6.93 -21.97 20.23
CA ASP A 42 6.97 -20.74 21.01
C ASP A 42 7.67 -19.60 20.25
N TYR A 43 8.58 -19.94 19.34
CA TYR A 43 9.27 -18.97 18.46
C TYR A 43 9.20 -19.47 17.02
N ASN A 44 8.71 -18.63 16.14
CA ASN A 44 8.70 -18.90 14.71
C ASN A 44 9.40 -17.77 13.96
N PHE A 45 10.13 -18.14 12.92
CA PHE A 45 10.87 -17.24 12.06
C PHE A 45 10.65 -17.66 10.63
N SER A 46 10.38 -16.73 9.73
CA SER A 46 10.22 -17.00 8.30
C SER A 46 11.01 -16.02 7.43
N ILE A 47 11.48 -16.53 6.32
CA ILE A 47 12.09 -15.75 5.24
C ILE A 47 11.35 -16.11 3.97
N ASN A 48 10.73 -15.12 3.36
CA ASN A 48 10.03 -15.25 2.09
C ASN A 48 10.36 -14.07 1.17
N GLY A 49 9.86 -14.12 -0.05
CA GLY A 49 10.00 -13.02 -0.98
C GLY A 49 9.48 -13.40 -2.36
N TYR A 50 9.40 -12.41 -3.21
CA TYR A 50 8.99 -12.61 -4.60
C TYR A 50 9.71 -11.64 -5.54
N ILE A 51 9.71 -12.00 -6.82
CA ILE A 51 10.20 -11.15 -7.91
C ILE A 51 9.10 -10.97 -8.95
N LYS A 52 9.03 -9.77 -9.53
CA LYS A 52 8.06 -9.40 -10.56
C LYS A 52 8.78 -8.85 -11.79
N PRO A 53 9.44 -9.72 -12.61
CA PRO A 53 10.02 -9.29 -13.88
C PRO A 53 8.90 -8.87 -14.83
N THR A 54 9.05 -7.69 -15.44
CA THR A 54 7.99 -7.07 -16.25
C THR A 54 8.59 -6.55 -17.54
N TYR A 55 7.88 -6.78 -18.66
CA TYR A 55 8.08 -6.06 -19.91
C TYR A 55 7.01 -5.01 -20.07
N VAL A 56 7.42 -3.78 -20.31
CA VAL A 56 6.50 -2.65 -20.55
C VAL A 56 6.67 -2.18 -21.98
N TYR A 57 5.54 -2.04 -22.66
CA TYR A 57 5.41 -1.30 -23.92
C TYR A 57 4.43 -0.16 -23.67
N ASN A 58 4.88 1.07 -23.89
CA ASN A 58 4.04 2.25 -23.76
C ASN A 58 4.23 3.13 -25.01
N GLU A 59 3.12 3.53 -25.62
CA GLU A 59 3.09 4.48 -26.73
C GLU A 59 2.25 5.69 -26.32
N MET A 60 2.90 6.83 -26.25
CA MET A 60 2.27 8.10 -25.92
C MET A 60 2.26 9.00 -27.14
N THR A 61 1.09 9.53 -27.47
CA THR A 61 0.93 10.54 -28.51
C THR A 61 0.60 11.86 -27.85
N SER A 62 1.46 12.84 -28.04
CA SER A 62 1.24 14.21 -27.56
C SER A 62 1.15 15.18 -28.74
N ILE A 63 0.30 16.20 -28.59
CA ILE A 63 0.19 17.30 -29.57
C ILE A 63 0.95 18.49 -28.98
N VAL A 64 2.04 18.88 -29.64
CA VAL A 64 2.86 20.03 -29.24
C VAL A 64 2.98 20.98 -30.43
N ASP A 65 2.62 22.23 -30.24
CA ASP A 65 2.68 23.30 -31.28
C ASP A 65 2.01 22.93 -32.62
N GLY A 66 0.90 22.15 -32.55
CA GLY A 66 0.18 21.69 -33.75
C GLY A 66 0.83 20.51 -34.48
N GLY A 67 1.91 19.98 -33.95
CA GLY A 67 2.54 18.73 -34.42
C GLY A 67 2.24 17.56 -33.50
N THR A 68 2.23 16.34 -34.04
CA THR A 68 2.05 15.10 -33.26
C THR A 68 3.43 14.53 -32.96
N ILE A 69 3.72 14.29 -31.66
CA ILE A 69 4.91 13.61 -31.20
C ILE A 69 4.49 12.23 -30.66
N ASN A 70 5.07 11.17 -31.21
CA ASN A 70 4.87 9.82 -30.72
C ASN A 70 6.12 9.37 -29.96
N GLU A 71 5.97 9.06 -28.68
CA GLU A 71 7.04 8.49 -27.84
C GLU A 71 6.72 7.03 -27.57
N ILE A 72 7.68 6.16 -27.89
CA ILE A 72 7.57 4.73 -27.64
C ILE A 72 8.60 4.34 -26.59
N ASN A 73 8.13 3.81 -25.46
CA ASN A 73 8.98 3.26 -24.42
C ASN A 73 8.85 1.73 -24.40
N ARG A 74 9.97 1.03 -24.47
CA ARG A 74 10.06 -0.45 -24.43
C ARG A 74 11.17 -0.84 -23.49
N GLN A 75 10.81 -1.50 -22.39
CA GLN A 75 11.84 -1.93 -21.42
C GLN A 75 11.47 -3.20 -20.68
N PHE A 76 12.50 -3.99 -20.37
CA PHE A 76 12.43 -5.01 -19.32
C PHE A 76 12.87 -4.38 -18.02
N LYS A 77 12.10 -4.58 -16.94
CA LYS A 77 12.46 -4.13 -15.60
C LYS A 77 12.01 -5.15 -14.55
N SER A 78 12.71 -5.21 -13.42
CA SER A 78 12.14 -5.81 -12.22
C SER A 78 11.26 -4.77 -11.57
N LYS A 79 9.95 -5.02 -11.56
CA LYS A 79 9.00 -4.08 -10.95
C LYS A 79 9.05 -4.16 -9.43
N ASN A 80 9.20 -5.39 -8.91
CA ASN A 80 9.42 -5.68 -7.51
C ASN A 80 10.46 -6.79 -7.34
N SER A 81 11.27 -6.68 -6.30
CA SER A 81 12.23 -7.70 -5.84
C SER A 81 12.21 -7.68 -4.31
N VAL A 82 11.21 -8.34 -3.74
CA VAL A 82 10.88 -8.24 -2.32
C VAL A 82 11.51 -9.38 -1.53
N LEU A 83 12.07 -9.03 -0.38
CA LEU A 83 12.48 -9.94 0.67
C LEU A 83 11.76 -9.54 1.96
N GLU A 84 11.18 -10.52 2.63
CA GLU A 84 10.56 -10.35 3.94
C GLU A 84 11.17 -11.31 4.95
N ILE A 85 11.49 -10.77 6.12
CA ILE A 85 11.92 -11.50 7.30
C ILE A 85 10.90 -11.21 8.38
N SER A 86 10.19 -12.22 8.83
CA SER A 86 9.16 -12.07 9.84
C SER A 86 9.21 -13.17 10.89
N GLY A 87 8.51 -12.98 11.98
CA GLY A 87 8.44 -13.99 13.02
C GLY A 87 7.50 -13.63 14.15
N ASN A 88 7.30 -14.62 15.02
CA ASN A 88 6.55 -14.43 16.24
C ASN A 88 7.21 -15.14 17.43
N ALA A 89 6.86 -14.71 18.63
CA ALA A 89 7.39 -15.22 19.89
C ALA A 89 6.27 -15.36 20.93
N LYS A 90 6.55 -16.17 21.98
CA LYS A 90 5.65 -16.38 23.12
C LYS A 90 4.25 -16.81 22.69
N LYS A 91 4.17 -17.84 21.83
CA LYS A 91 2.91 -18.35 21.27
C LYS A 91 2.11 -17.24 20.60
N GLU A 92 2.78 -16.54 19.67
CA GLU A 92 2.19 -15.47 18.85
C GLU A 92 1.80 -14.19 19.61
N LYS A 93 2.19 -14.02 20.88
CA LYS A 93 1.92 -12.78 21.60
C LYS A 93 2.71 -11.57 21.12
N VAL A 94 3.86 -11.82 20.52
CA VAL A 94 4.72 -10.79 19.94
C VAL A 94 5.06 -11.21 18.52
N SER A 95 5.02 -10.28 17.59
CA SER A 95 5.43 -10.48 16.20
C SER A 95 6.34 -9.36 15.72
N PHE A 96 7.04 -9.60 14.63
CA PHE A 96 7.80 -8.58 13.92
C PHE A 96 7.83 -8.87 12.42
N SER A 97 8.04 -7.85 11.62
CA SER A 97 8.38 -7.98 10.20
C SER A 97 9.37 -6.91 9.80
N ILE A 98 10.29 -7.29 8.91
CA ILE A 98 11.16 -6.41 8.15
C ILE A 98 10.97 -6.80 6.69
N ARG A 99 10.55 -5.84 5.85
CA ARG A 99 10.26 -6.06 4.46
C ARG A 99 10.97 -5.03 3.60
N MET A 100 11.66 -5.50 2.57
CA MET A 100 12.46 -4.69 1.68
C MET A 100 12.13 -5.00 0.23
N ASP A 101 12.08 -3.96 -0.62
CA ASP A 101 12.02 -4.10 -2.08
C ASP A 101 13.30 -3.55 -2.71
N TYR A 102 14.14 -4.43 -3.18
CA TYR A 102 15.44 -4.11 -3.80
C TYR A 102 15.32 -3.52 -5.21
N SER A 103 14.13 -3.39 -5.76
CA SER A 103 13.89 -2.62 -6.99
C SER A 103 13.88 -1.11 -6.75
N LEU A 104 13.88 -0.68 -5.48
CA LEU A 104 13.79 0.72 -5.05
C LEU A 104 15.14 1.26 -4.58
N SER A 105 15.36 2.56 -4.76
CA SER A 105 16.55 3.25 -4.23
C SER A 105 16.61 3.20 -2.70
N ASN A 106 15.44 3.34 -2.03
CA ASN A 106 15.26 3.17 -0.59
C ASN A 106 14.46 1.88 -0.36
N PRO A 107 15.09 0.73 -0.12
CA PRO A 107 14.43 -0.57 -0.18
C PRO A 107 13.50 -0.86 1.01
N LEU A 108 13.68 -0.24 2.18
CA LEU A 108 12.89 -0.55 3.37
C LEU A 108 11.42 -0.16 3.17
N LEU A 109 10.54 -1.16 3.13
CA LEU A 109 9.09 -0.97 3.09
C LEU A 109 8.50 -0.99 4.48
N GLU A 110 8.78 -2.05 5.25
CA GLU A 110 8.21 -2.25 6.58
C GLU A 110 9.30 -2.62 7.60
N ALA A 111 9.15 -2.11 8.81
CA ALA A 111 9.93 -2.49 9.99
C ALA A 111 9.09 -2.20 11.23
N TRP A 112 8.45 -3.21 11.78
CA TRP A 112 7.54 -3.05 12.90
C TRP A 112 7.60 -4.22 13.89
N VAL A 113 7.13 -3.95 15.11
CA VAL A 113 6.89 -4.94 16.17
C VAL A 113 5.40 -4.94 16.52
N GLY A 114 4.81 -6.11 16.66
CA GLY A 114 3.41 -6.32 17.03
C GLY A 114 3.28 -6.93 18.43
N TYR A 115 2.24 -6.53 19.15
CA TYR A 115 1.81 -7.13 20.39
C TYR A 115 0.34 -7.55 20.29
N HIS A 116 0.05 -8.81 20.65
CA HIS A 116 -1.26 -9.46 20.49
C HIS A 116 -1.80 -9.88 21.87
N PRO A 117 -2.40 -8.95 22.65
CA PRO A 117 -2.92 -9.24 23.97
C PRO A 117 -4.07 -10.26 23.96
N SER A 118 -4.82 -10.32 22.86
CA SER A 118 -5.91 -11.27 22.63
C SER A 118 -6.03 -11.60 21.14
N LYS A 119 -6.86 -12.59 20.81
CA LYS A 119 -7.16 -12.94 19.40
C LYS A 119 -7.87 -11.82 18.63
N SER A 120 -8.52 -10.91 19.34
CA SER A 120 -9.34 -9.84 18.77
C SER A 120 -8.64 -8.48 18.74
N ILE A 121 -7.45 -8.35 19.32
CA ILE A 121 -6.74 -7.05 19.44
C ILE A 121 -5.28 -7.24 19.07
N ASN A 122 -4.83 -6.45 18.11
CA ASN A 122 -3.45 -6.38 17.66
C ASN A 122 -2.98 -4.93 17.77
N VAL A 123 -1.78 -4.72 18.27
CA VAL A 123 -1.14 -3.42 18.40
C VAL A 123 0.22 -3.49 17.72
N TYR A 124 0.49 -2.59 16.79
CA TYR A 124 1.76 -2.54 16.07
C TYR A 124 2.41 -1.18 16.25
N PHE A 125 3.73 -1.18 16.30
CA PHE A 125 4.53 0.04 16.33
C PHE A 125 5.72 -0.10 15.38
N GLY A 126 5.93 0.93 14.56
CA GLY A 126 6.98 0.99 13.55
C GLY A 126 6.44 1.39 12.19
N GLN A 127 7.24 1.19 11.14
CA GLN A 127 6.82 1.43 9.75
C GLN A 127 6.05 0.21 9.23
N LYS A 128 4.81 0.42 8.86
CA LYS A 128 3.88 -0.62 8.43
C LYS A 128 3.02 -0.14 7.27
N ASN A 129 2.53 -1.07 6.45
CA ASN A 129 1.49 -0.76 5.48
C ASN A 129 0.24 -0.24 6.19
N SER A 130 -0.22 0.94 5.77
CA SER A 130 -1.28 1.67 6.45
C SER A 130 -2.66 1.23 5.96
N PHE A 131 -3.50 0.76 6.87
CA PHE A 131 -4.91 0.46 6.59
C PHE A 131 -5.77 1.73 6.39
N LEU A 132 -5.19 2.92 6.53
CA LEU A 132 -5.88 4.20 6.25
C LEU A 132 -5.99 4.51 4.75
N ASN A 133 -5.53 3.61 3.90
CA ASN A 133 -5.61 3.69 2.44
C ASN A 133 -6.77 2.85 1.90
N ASN A 134 -7.01 2.92 0.58
CA ASN A 134 -7.94 2.03 -0.11
C ASN A 134 -7.46 0.57 -0.08
N ARG A 135 -8.37 -0.36 -0.34
CA ARG A 135 -8.12 -1.80 -0.24
C ARG A 135 -6.94 -2.26 -1.09
N GLU A 136 -6.85 -1.81 -2.33
CA GLU A 136 -5.75 -2.18 -3.22
C GLU A 136 -4.37 -1.83 -2.62
N MET A 137 -4.27 -0.73 -1.88
CA MET A 137 -3.03 -0.30 -1.23
C MET A 137 -2.72 -1.04 0.07
N ILE A 138 -3.70 -1.63 0.74
CA ILE A 138 -3.49 -2.43 1.96
C ILE A 138 -2.78 -3.75 1.63
N PHE A 139 -2.97 -4.27 0.42
CA PHE A 139 -2.39 -5.53 -0.02
C PHE A 139 -1.10 -5.35 -0.81
N ASN A 140 -0.29 -6.39 -0.82
CA ASN A 140 0.97 -6.44 -1.54
C ASN A 140 0.74 -6.54 -3.05
N GLU A 141 1.74 -6.15 -3.84
CA GLU A 141 1.62 -6.13 -5.29
C GLU A 141 1.64 -7.53 -5.96
N ASP A 142 2.09 -8.55 -5.26
CA ASP A 142 2.07 -9.95 -5.74
C ASP A 142 0.66 -10.51 -5.88
N ILE A 143 -0.31 -10.02 -5.06
CA ILE A 143 -1.69 -10.52 -5.08
C ILE A 143 -2.66 -9.60 -5.82
N LEU A 144 -2.18 -8.56 -6.48
CA LEU A 144 -3.02 -7.68 -7.28
C LEU A 144 -3.68 -8.42 -8.46
N GLN A 145 -4.88 -7.97 -8.81
CA GLN A 145 -5.64 -8.46 -9.95
C GLN A 145 -5.01 -8.02 -11.28
N PHE A 146 -4.48 -6.81 -11.34
CA PHE A 146 -3.78 -6.26 -12.50
C PHE A 146 -2.26 -6.21 -12.29
N THR A 147 -1.52 -5.99 -13.37
CA THR A 147 -0.06 -5.81 -13.32
C THR A 147 0.38 -4.56 -12.57
N ASP A 148 -0.54 -3.58 -12.50
CA ASP A 148 -0.32 -2.28 -11.87
C ASP A 148 -1.47 -1.92 -10.94
N ARG A 149 -1.17 -1.10 -9.93
CA ARG A 149 -2.18 -0.48 -9.10
C ARG A 149 -3.04 0.47 -9.93
N SER A 150 -4.27 0.67 -9.51
CA SER A 150 -5.21 1.61 -10.09
C SER A 150 -4.68 3.05 -10.05
N LEU A 151 -5.16 3.88 -10.97
CA LEU A 151 -4.85 5.32 -10.94
C LEU A 151 -5.40 5.98 -9.67
N LEU A 152 -6.53 5.50 -9.12
CA LEU A 152 -7.01 5.91 -7.81
C LEU A 152 -5.93 5.71 -6.74
N SER A 153 -5.36 4.51 -6.64
CA SER A 153 -4.29 4.20 -5.69
C SER A 153 -3.05 5.06 -5.91
N GLN A 154 -2.63 5.25 -7.16
CA GLN A 154 -1.44 6.03 -7.52
C GLN A 154 -1.59 7.52 -7.26
N ASN A 155 -2.80 8.07 -7.43
CA ASN A 155 -3.07 9.49 -7.24
C ASN A 155 -3.27 9.85 -5.76
N HIS A 156 -4.04 9.06 -5.01
CA HIS A 156 -4.44 9.40 -3.64
C HIS A 156 -3.53 8.85 -2.55
N THR A 157 -2.56 8.00 -2.90
CA THR A 157 -1.64 7.42 -1.92
C THR A 157 -0.21 7.62 -2.38
N ASN A 158 0.71 7.87 -1.46
CA ASN A 158 2.12 7.81 -1.82
C ASN A 158 2.47 6.42 -2.36
N SER A 159 3.55 6.32 -3.12
CA SER A 159 3.88 5.17 -3.97
C SER A 159 3.74 3.80 -3.31
N TYR A 160 3.77 3.72 -1.98
CA TYR A 160 3.88 2.44 -1.25
C TYR A 160 2.86 2.28 -0.11
N GLY A 161 2.22 3.36 0.34
CA GLY A 161 1.19 3.30 1.36
C GLY A 161 1.66 2.98 2.78
N GLN A 162 2.98 2.93 3.04
CA GLN A 162 3.50 2.71 4.38
C GLN A 162 3.54 4.00 5.18
N GLU A 163 3.37 3.85 6.50
CA GLU A 163 3.50 4.92 7.48
C GLU A 163 4.19 4.44 8.75
N PHE A 164 4.90 5.35 9.44
CA PHE A 164 5.54 5.07 10.72
C PHE A 164 4.65 5.55 11.87
N GLY A 165 4.30 4.64 12.80
CA GLY A 165 3.46 5.03 13.92
C GLY A 165 2.94 3.86 14.76
N LEU A 166 1.84 4.15 15.46
CA LEU A 166 1.09 3.21 16.28
C LEU A 166 -0.19 2.81 15.52
N PHE A 167 -0.42 1.51 15.39
CA PHE A 167 -1.60 0.93 14.73
C PHE A 167 -2.30 -0.01 15.70
N ILE A 168 -3.61 0.12 15.82
CA ILE A 168 -4.47 -0.74 16.61
C ILE A 168 -5.50 -1.37 15.67
N GLU A 169 -5.50 -2.68 15.58
CA GLU A 169 -6.44 -3.45 14.76
C GLU A 169 -7.27 -4.34 15.68
N THR A 170 -8.59 -4.30 15.49
CA THR A 170 -9.50 -5.13 16.27
C THR A 170 -10.43 -5.91 15.35
N THR A 171 -10.91 -7.07 15.81
CA THR A 171 -11.85 -7.90 15.05
C THR A 171 -12.83 -8.55 16.00
N PHE A 172 -14.12 -8.41 15.73
CA PHE A 172 -15.24 -8.93 16.53
C PHE A 172 -16.25 -9.67 15.65
N GLY A 173 -16.83 -10.73 16.18
CA GLY A 173 -17.82 -11.55 15.51
C GLY A 173 -17.21 -12.76 14.78
N GLU A 174 -18.09 -13.65 14.27
CA GLU A 174 -17.71 -14.86 13.54
C GLU A 174 -18.45 -14.95 12.19
N GLU A 175 -19.79 -14.89 12.20
CA GLU A 175 -20.61 -14.90 10.97
C GLU A 175 -20.77 -13.50 10.39
N PHE A 176 -20.99 -12.51 11.23
CA PHE A 176 -20.91 -11.09 10.92
C PHE A 176 -19.69 -10.50 11.63
N ILE A 177 -18.71 -10.07 10.86
CA ILE A 177 -17.45 -9.59 11.41
C ILE A 177 -17.38 -8.06 11.28
N LEU A 178 -16.98 -7.43 12.38
CA LEU A 178 -16.71 -6.01 12.49
C LEU A 178 -15.22 -5.83 12.86
N SER A 179 -14.47 -5.07 12.06
CA SER A 179 -13.06 -4.83 12.30
C SER A 179 -12.73 -3.33 12.33
N PRO A 180 -12.99 -2.65 13.46
CA PRO A 180 -12.54 -1.28 13.64
C PRO A 180 -11.03 -1.22 13.89
N LYS A 181 -10.38 -0.24 13.25
CA LYS A 181 -8.93 -0.03 13.29
C LYS A 181 -8.64 1.45 13.49
N PHE A 182 -7.58 1.77 14.24
CA PHE A 182 -7.16 3.14 14.55
C PHE A 182 -5.65 3.27 14.37
N ALA A 183 -5.19 4.39 13.84
CA ALA A 183 -3.78 4.69 13.72
C ALA A 183 -3.47 6.14 14.10
N VAL A 184 -2.29 6.31 14.69
CA VAL A 184 -1.63 7.60 14.86
C VAL A 184 -0.21 7.43 14.35
N THR A 185 0.15 8.20 13.32
CA THR A 185 1.43 8.10 12.63
C THR A 185 2.14 9.45 12.58
N SER A 186 3.41 9.45 12.17
CA SER A 186 4.14 10.71 11.94
C SER A 186 3.50 11.57 10.84
N GLY A 187 2.74 10.95 9.93
CA GLY A 187 2.18 11.63 8.77
C GLY A 187 3.14 11.82 7.61
N ASP A 188 4.39 11.38 7.75
CA ASP A 188 5.47 11.59 6.77
C ASP A 188 5.55 10.49 5.69
N GLY A 189 4.67 9.49 5.79
CA GLY A 189 4.72 8.34 4.90
C GLY A 189 5.87 7.37 5.24
N ARG A 190 6.51 6.84 4.21
CA ARG A 190 7.61 5.89 4.31
C ARG A 190 8.95 6.58 4.59
N ASN A 191 9.90 5.84 5.19
CA ASN A 191 11.26 6.28 5.49
C ASN A 191 11.37 7.38 6.55
N SER A 192 10.47 7.40 7.52
CA SER A 192 10.53 8.30 8.68
C SER A 192 11.63 7.93 9.69
N PHE A 193 12.77 7.41 9.23
CA PHE A 193 13.91 6.99 10.06
C PHE A 193 15.06 7.95 9.93
N GLY A 194 15.30 8.75 10.98
CA GLY A 194 16.43 9.67 11.07
C GLY A 194 16.33 10.91 10.18
N GLU A 195 17.18 11.88 10.44
CA GLU A 195 17.18 13.19 9.79
C GLU A 195 17.54 13.12 8.30
N ASP A 196 18.51 12.27 7.93
CA ASP A 196 18.99 12.13 6.55
C ASP A 196 17.97 11.48 5.59
N SER A 197 16.87 10.93 6.09
CA SER A 197 15.82 10.34 5.27
C SER A 197 14.73 11.33 4.86
N ARG A 198 14.89 12.62 5.18
CA ARG A 198 13.87 13.66 5.03
C ARG A 198 14.35 14.81 4.19
N ASP A 199 13.45 15.33 3.36
CA ASP A 199 13.66 16.60 2.65
C ASP A 199 13.26 17.76 3.57
N SER A 200 11.98 17.88 3.87
CA SER A 200 11.46 18.87 4.81
C SER A 200 10.33 18.24 5.61
N ASP A 201 10.44 18.28 6.92
CA ASP A 201 9.41 17.79 7.84
C ASP A 201 8.94 18.94 8.72
N LEU A 202 7.89 19.60 8.28
CA LEU A 202 7.24 20.71 8.96
C LEU A 202 5.84 20.35 9.44
N GLY A 203 5.39 19.12 9.12
CA GLY A 203 4.08 18.61 9.47
C GLY A 203 3.95 18.20 10.93
N GLY A 204 2.73 17.90 11.31
CA GLY A 204 2.38 17.33 12.60
C GLY A 204 2.19 15.83 12.52
N VAL A 205 1.20 15.33 13.24
CA VAL A 205 0.83 13.91 13.24
C VAL A 205 -0.37 13.67 12.33
N LYS A 206 -0.44 12.47 11.76
CA LYS A 206 -1.61 11.96 11.07
C LYS A 206 -2.36 11.00 11.99
N PHE A 207 -3.65 11.12 12.02
CA PHE A 207 -4.54 10.19 12.71
C PHE A 207 -5.66 9.75 11.81
N GLY A 208 -6.16 8.56 12.05
CA GLY A 208 -7.27 8.04 11.26
C GLY A 208 -7.85 6.77 11.83
N ALA A 209 -8.94 6.35 11.19
CA ALA A 209 -9.66 5.14 11.52
C ALA A 209 -10.11 4.43 10.24
N ARG A 210 -10.24 3.11 10.32
CA ARG A 210 -10.85 2.28 9.30
C ARG A 210 -11.85 1.31 9.95
N LEU A 211 -12.94 1.08 9.26
CA LEU A 211 -13.94 0.08 9.62
C LEU A 211 -14.12 -0.89 8.47
N ASP A 212 -13.81 -2.17 8.69
CA ASP A 212 -14.14 -3.23 7.75
C ASP A 212 -15.30 -4.06 8.28
N LEU A 213 -16.26 -4.33 7.40
CA LEU A 213 -17.47 -5.11 7.64
C LEU A 213 -17.46 -6.33 6.73
N TYR A 214 -17.67 -7.52 7.32
CA TYR A 214 -17.82 -8.78 6.59
C TYR A 214 -19.19 -9.38 6.92
N PRO A 215 -20.25 -9.02 6.17
CA PRO A 215 -21.63 -9.40 6.50
C PRO A 215 -21.90 -10.90 6.40
N PHE A 216 -21.10 -11.64 5.65
CA PHE A 216 -21.29 -13.06 5.36
C PHE A 216 -20.11 -13.92 5.83
N GLY A 217 -19.34 -13.42 6.81
CA GLY A 217 -18.11 -14.05 7.28
C GLY A 217 -16.88 -13.65 6.48
N ASN A 218 -15.73 -14.17 6.89
CA ASN A 218 -14.44 -13.84 6.30
C ASN A 218 -14.21 -14.62 4.99
N PHE A 219 -13.30 -14.10 4.17
CA PHE A 219 -12.77 -14.86 3.03
C PHE A 219 -12.08 -16.13 3.48
N THR A 220 -12.05 -17.14 2.62
CA THR A 220 -11.20 -18.32 2.84
C THR A 220 -9.75 -17.86 2.99
N LYS A 221 -9.03 -18.42 3.97
CA LYS A 221 -7.64 -18.07 4.26
C LYS A 221 -6.78 -18.17 2.99
N GLY A 222 -6.02 -17.11 2.70
CA GLY A 222 -5.20 -16.97 1.49
C GLY A 222 -5.98 -16.43 0.28
N ASN A 223 -7.28 -16.13 0.44
CA ASN A 223 -8.14 -15.57 -0.62
C ASN A 223 -8.57 -14.12 -0.31
N GLU A 224 -7.81 -13.42 0.52
CA GLU A 224 -8.12 -12.04 0.94
C GLU A 224 -7.85 -11.01 -0.16
N GLY A 225 -7.01 -11.31 -1.16
CA GLY A 225 -6.72 -10.45 -2.31
C GLY A 225 -7.95 -10.18 -3.18
N SER A 226 -7.80 -9.41 -4.27
CA SER A 226 -8.96 -9.02 -5.10
C SER A 226 -9.52 -10.17 -5.93
N VAL A 227 -8.69 -11.12 -6.34
CA VAL A 227 -9.08 -12.26 -7.20
C VAL A 227 -9.65 -13.41 -6.38
N ASP A 228 -10.70 -14.08 -6.86
CA ASP A 228 -11.27 -15.27 -6.22
C ASP A 228 -10.60 -16.56 -6.71
N LEU A 229 -9.36 -16.82 -6.21
CA LEU A 229 -8.57 -17.98 -6.64
C LEU A 229 -9.07 -19.33 -6.12
N VAL A 230 -9.75 -19.35 -4.98
CA VAL A 230 -10.25 -20.61 -4.39
C VAL A 230 -11.68 -20.91 -4.80
N GLY A 231 -12.36 -19.97 -5.48
CA GLY A 231 -13.75 -20.12 -5.88
C GLY A 231 -14.71 -20.19 -4.70
N GLU A 232 -14.89 -19.12 -3.95
CA GLU A 232 -15.76 -19.02 -2.77
C GLU A 232 -17.14 -19.60 -3.07
N GLN A 233 -17.53 -20.65 -2.35
CA GLN A 233 -18.77 -21.38 -2.62
C GLN A 233 -20.04 -20.62 -2.23
N LYS A 234 -19.90 -19.60 -1.38
CA LYS A 234 -20.93 -18.65 -0.98
C LYS A 234 -20.49 -17.24 -1.38
N LEU A 235 -21.45 -16.36 -1.53
CA LEU A 235 -21.14 -14.94 -1.67
C LEU A 235 -20.44 -14.47 -0.40
N ILE A 236 -19.21 -13.96 -0.54
CA ILE A 236 -18.48 -13.29 0.52
C ILE A 236 -18.32 -11.84 0.12
N MET A 237 -18.42 -10.95 1.10
CA MET A 237 -18.37 -9.51 0.90
C MET A 237 -17.57 -8.85 2.02
N GLU A 238 -16.76 -7.87 1.65
CA GLU A 238 -16.15 -6.91 2.55
C GLU A 238 -16.54 -5.51 2.14
N LEU A 239 -16.90 -4.67 3.11
CA LEU A 239 -17.10 -3.24 2.97
C LEU A 239 -16.06 -2.54 3.85
N GLY A 240 -15.21 -1.71 3.25
CA GLY A 240 -14.21 -0.91 3.93
C GLY A 240 -14.58 0.57 3.92
N PHE A 241 -14.33 1.25 5.02
CA PHE A 241 -14.46 2.69 5.14
C PHE A 241 -13.28 3.25 5.95
N ALA A 242 -12.48 4.13 5.35
CA ALA A 242 -11.35 4.75 6.03
C ALA A 242 -11.42 6.28 5.95
N TYR A 243 -11.02 6.92 7.04
CA TYR A 243 -10.83 8.36 7.14
C TYR A 243 -9.48 8.65 7.77
N SER A 244 -8.77 9.65 7.25
CA SER A 244 -7.55 10.15 7.88
C SER A 244 -7.44 11.66 7.74
N LYS A 245 -6.77 12.27 8.72
CA LYS A 245 -6.38 13.68 8.72
C LYS A 245 -4.91 13.79 9.08
N ASN A 246 -4.13 14.45 8.22
CA ASN A 246 -2.75 14.82 8.46
C ASN A 246 -2.67 16.32 8.77
N ILE A 247 -2.00 16.67 9.86
CA ILE A 247 -1.82 18.06 10.29
C ILE A 247 -0.55 18.59 9.65
N GLY A 248 -0.71 19.52 8.71
CA GLY A 248 0.39 20.08 7.94
C GLY A 248 0.92 19.12 6.88
N THR A 249 0.72 19.43 5.60
CA THR A 249 1.20 18.62 4.49
C THR A 249 2.18 19.38 3.62
N SER A 250 3.28 18.73 3.24
CA SER A 250 4.28 19.25 2.29
C SER A 250 4.48 18.36 1.06
N HIS A 251 3.72 17.29 0.92
CA HIS A 251 3.75 16.39 -0.24
C HIS A 251 2.40 16.33 -0.95
N ARG A 252 2.42 16.15 -2.27
CA ARG A 252 1.22 16.18 -3.12
C ARG A 252 0.09 15.23 -2.70
N THR A 253 0.41 14.11 -2.07
CA THR A 253 -0.55 13.10 -1.60
C THR A 253 -0.91 13.24 -0.13
N GLY A 254 -0.55 14.37 0.49
CA GLY A 254 -0.95 14.70 1.85
C GLY A 254 0.01 14.20 2.94
N ASP A 255 1.22 13.78 2.59
CA ASP A 255 2.25 13.45 3.59
C ASP A 255 2.91 14.74 4.11
N GLY A 256 3.40 14.73 5.35
CA GLY A 256 4.07 15.87 5.99
C GLY A 256 5.51 16.08 5.52
N HIS A 257 6.09 15.08 4.87
CA HIS A 257 7.45 15.07 4.38
C HIS A 257 7.48 15.23 2.85
N GLY A 258 7.95 16.37 2.37
CA GLY A 258 8.04 16.68 0.94
C GLY A 258 8.57 18.09 0.68
N ASP A 259 8.45 18.53 -0.57
CA ASP A 259 9.09 19.76 -1.10
C ASP A 259 8.16 20.98 -1.07
N ILE A 260 6.88 20.82 -0.72
CA ILE A 260 5.91 21.92 -0.72
C ILE A 260 6.16 22.80 0.50
N MET A 261 6.39 24.08 0.26
CA MET A 261 6.58 25.10 1.29
C MET A 261 5.51 26.18 1.11
N PHE A 262 4.70 26.38 2.15
CA PHE A 262 3.74 27.47 2.21
C PHE A 262 3.98 28.34 3.45
N TYR A 263 3.59 29.61 3.34
CA TYR A 263 3.81 30.62 4.36
C TYR A 263 2.52 31.35 4.69
N ASP A 264 2.46 31.92 5.89
CA ASP A 264 1.45 32.92 6.28
C ASP A 264 1.87 34.32 5.82
N ALA A 265 1.05 35.33 6.14
CA ALA A 265 1.31 36.73 5.82
C ALA A 265 2.55 37.30 6.54
N ASP A 266 2.97 36.68 7.64
CA ASP A 266 4.14 37.09 8.43
C ASP A 266 5.42 36.34 8.00
N GLY A 267 5.31 35.42 7.01
CA GLY A 267 6.41 34.63 6.47
C GLY A 267 6.75 33.38 7.29
N ASN A 268 5.89 32.98 8.23
CA ASN A 268 6.04 31.72 8.95
C ASN A 268 5.50 30.57 8.12
N ASN A 269 6.01 29.36 8.36
CA ASN A 269 5.48 28.16 7.71
C ASN A 269 3.99 27.98 8.01
N ASN A 270 3.20 27.73 6.97
CA ASN A 270 1.75 27.57 7.04
C ASN A 270 1.30 26.45 6.13
N LEU A 271 1.59 25.20 6.52
CA LEU A 271 1.19 24.03 5.78
C LEU A 271 -0.31 23.72 6.00
N PRO A 272 -1.06 23.40 4.95
CA PRO A 272 -2.46 23.02 5.08
C PRO A 272 -2.61 21.66 5.74
N ASP A 273 -3.75 21.46 6.44
CA ASP A 273 -4.18 20.14 6.84
C ASP A 273 -4.78 19.40 5.64
N TYR A 274 -4.63 18.08 5.62
CA TYR A 274 -5.08 17.25 4.51
C TYR A 274 -5.92 16.07 5.01
N GLU A 275 -7.09 15.93 4.44
CA GLU A 275 -8.06 14.90 4.80
C GLU A 275 -8.30 13.94 3.64
N LYS A 276 -8.41 12.65 3.94
CA LYS A 276 -8.75 11.61 2.96
C LYS A 276 -9.87 10.71 3.45
N ILE A 277 -10.72 10.33 2.51
CA ILE A 277 -11.75 9.33 2.69
C ILE A 277 -11.52 8.24 1.65
N PHE A 278 -11.56 6.97 2.08
CA PHE A 278 -11.62 5.83 1.18
C PHE A 278 -12.84 4.97 1.53
N ILE A 279 -13.53 4.51 0.49
CA ILE A 279 -14.61 3.54 0.61
C ILE A 279 -14.31 2.43 -0.37
N ASP A 280 -14.37 1.18 0.08
CA ASP A 280 -14.14 0.03 -0.77
C ASP A 280 -15.15 -1.10 -0.53
N LEU A 281 -15.44 -1.85 -1.58
CA LEU A 281 -16.29 -3.02 -1.60
C LEU A 281 -15.59 -4.13 -2.37
N LEU A 282 -15.41 -5.30 -1.77
CA LEU A 282 -15.00 -6.52 -2.46
C LEU A 282 -16.08 -7.58 -2.34
N LEU A 283 -16.49 -8.14 -3.49
CA LEU A 283 -17.40 -9.29 -3.60
C LEU A 283 -16.69 -10.46 -4.25
N LYS A 284 -16.90 -11.69 -3.74
CA LYS A 284 -16.39 -12.92 -4.35
C LYS A 284 -17.44 -14.02 -4.34
N TYR A 285 -17.53 -14.77 -5.45
CA TYR A 285 -18.41 -15.91 -5.59
C TYR A 285 -18.03 -16.78 -6.79
N LYS A 286 -17.66 -18.04 -6.54
CA LYS A 286 -17.40 -19.09 -7.57
C LYS A 286 -16.46 -18.64 -8.70
N GLY A 287 -15.34 -18.05 -8.32
CA GLY A 287 -14.34 -17.54 -9.26
C GLY A 287 -14.62 -16.12 -9.79
N PHE A 288 -15.80 -15.56 -9.52
CA PHE A 288 -16.10 -14.17 -9.82
C PHE A 288 -15.63 -13.26 -8.70
N SER A 289 -15.02 -12.13 -9.06
CA SER A 289 -14.63 -11.07 -8.14
C SER A 289 -15.08 -9.71 -8.67
N PHE A 290 -15.50 -8.84 -7.76
CA PHE A 290 -15.80 -7.43 -8.04
C PHE A 290 -15.24 -6.56 -6.93
N LEU A 291 -14.34 -5.65 -7.31
CA LEU A 291 -13.79 -4.61 -6.45
C LEU A 291 -14.34 -3.26 -6.93
N ALA A 292 -14.86 -2.46 -6.00
CA ALA A 292 -15.19 -1.06 -6.21
C ALA A 292 -14.51 -0.22 -5.14
N GLU A 293 -13.84 0.85 -5.54
CA GLU A 293 -13.15 1.77 -4.64
C GLU A 293 -13.47 3.21 -4.97
N TYR A 294 -13.60 4.02 -3.96
CA TYR A 294 -13.75 5.47 -4.00
C TYR A 294 -12.70 6.09 -3.10
N ALA A 295 -12.08 7.15 -3.58
CA ALA A 295 -11.18 8.00 -2.81
C ALA A 295 -11.61 9.45 -2.98
N ASP A 296 -11.50 10.22 -1.90
CA ASP A 296 -11.67 11.67 -1.92
C ASP A 296 -10.60 12.31 -1.03
N ALA A 297 -10.08 13.43 -1.50
CA ALA A 297 -9.06 14.17 -0.80
C ALA A 297 -9.37 15.66 -0.82
N ALA A 298 -9.25 16.29 0.36
CA ALA A 298 -9.51 17.71 0.57
C ALA A 298 -8.45 18.33 1.47
N ALA A 299 -8.19 19.62 1.28
CA ALA A 299 -7.30 20.40 2.10
C ALA A 299 -8.05 21.48 2.89
N SER A 300 -7.58 21.80 4.09
CA SER A 300 -8.12 22.85 4.95
C SER A 300 -6.99 23.75 5.48
N GLY A 301 -7.36 24.89 6.08
CA GLY A 301 -6.36 25.86 6.56
C GLY A 301 -5.76 26.74 5.46
N LEU A 302 -6.45 26.89 4.32
CA LEU A 302 -5.95 27.53 3.10
C LEU A 302 -6.05 29.08 3.11
N ASN A 303 -6.55 29.69 4.19
CA ASN A 303 -6.68 31.14 4.25
C ASN A 303 -5.33 31.81 4.44
N GLN A 304 -5.02 32.80 3.57
CA GLN A 304 -3.77 33.56 3.61
C GLN A 304 -2.52 32.67 3.46
N THR A 305 -2.56 31.75 2.49
CA THR A 305 -1.43 30.90 2.15
C THR A 305 -0.63 31.50 1.01
N TYR A 306 0.67 31.64 1.21
CA TYR A 306 1.61 32.24 0.25
C TYR A 306 2.66 31.21 -0.16
N THR A 307 3.10 31.25 -1.42
CA THR A 307 4.27 30.49 -1.89
C THR A 307 5.58 31.25 -1.69
N ASP A 308 5.50 32.57 -1.61
CA ASP A 308 6.58 33.48 -1.29
C ASP A 308 6.00 34.78 -0.68
N THR A 309 6.86 35.78 -0.40
CA THR A 309 6.45 37.04 0.25
C THR A 309 5.48 37.90 -0.56
N PHE A 310 5.21 37.56 -1.82
CA PHE A 310 4.40 38.39 -2.73
C PHE A 310 3.22 37.65 -3.36
N ASN A 311 3.28 36.30 -3.42
CA ASN A 311 2.29 35.50 -4.15
C ASN A 311 1.31 34.83 -3.19
N LEU A 312 0.21 35.50 -2.93
CA LEU A 312 -0.94 34.93 -2.24
C LEU A 312 -1.66 33.95 -3.16
N LEU A 313 -1.80 32.70 -2.73
CA LEU A 313 -2.59 31.72 -3.41
C LEU A 313 -4.07 31.90 -3.10
N ILE A 314 -4.89 31.83 -4.12
CA ILE A 314 -6.32 31.58 -3.92
C ILE A 314 -6.51 30.08 -3.61
N PRO A 315 -7.55 29.68 -2.85
CA PRO A 315 -7.75 28.29 -2.45
C PRO A 315 -7.68 27.27 -3.60
N GLN A 316 -8.18 27.63 -4.76
CA GLN A 316 -8.18 26.79 -5.95
C GLN A 316 -6.76 26.46 -6.45
N GLN A 317 -5.81 27.38 -6.35
CA GLN A 317 -4.42 27.18 -6.77
C GLN A 317 -3.68 26.15 -5.93
N ILE A 318 -4.18 25.79 -4.75
CA ILE A 318 -3.62 24.71 -3.94
C ILE A 318 -3.71 23.36 -4.68
N SER A 319 -4.67 23.19 -5.58
CA SER A 319 -4.78 21.99 -6.44
C SER A 319 -3.61 21.80 -7.41
N GLU A 320 -2.79 22.82 -7.63
CA GLU A 320 -1.53 22.72 -8.40
C GLU A 320 -0.41 22.04 -7.60
N TYR A 321 -0.56 21.93 -6.29
CA TYR A 321 0.40 21.35 -5.34
C TYR A 321 -0.09 20.06 -4.71
N LEU A 322 -1.40 19.97 -4.42
CA LEU A 322 -2.02 18.85 -3.73
C LEU A 322 -3.05 18.16 -4.62
N VAL A 323 -3.15 16.85 -4.49
CA VAL A 323 -4.23 16.06 -5.10
C VAL A 323 -5.51 16.36 -4.36
N LEU A 324 -6.45 17.07 -5.00
CA LEU A 324 -7.75 17.45 -4.43
C LEU A 324 -8.87 16.98 -5.34
N GLY A 325 -9.88 16.33 -4.75
CA GLY A 325 -11.03 15.75 -5.44
C GLY A 325 -11.12 14.25 -5.34
N SER A 326 -11.95 13.65 -6.20
CA SER A 326 -12.37 12.26 -6.09
C SER A 326 -11.82 11.39 -7.21
N SER A 327 -11.59 10.09 -6.90
CA SER A 327 -11.27 9.06 -7.89
C SER A 327 -12.05 7.78 -7.63
N TYR A 328 -12.30 7.03 -8.70
CA TYR A 328 -13.08 5.81 -8.69
C TYR A 328 -12.32 4.69 -9.41
N ASN A 329 -12.39 3.47 -8.87
CA ASN A 329 -11.80 2.27 -9.44
C ASN A 329 -12.81 1.12 -9.35
N PHE A 330 -13.15 0.52 -10.49
CA PHE A 330 -14.01 -0.64 -10.58
C PHE A 330 -13.26 -1.76 -11.29
N GLN A 331 -13.14 -2.92 -10.64
CA GLN A 331 -12.49 -4.09 -11.21
C GLN A 331 -13.46 -5.27 -11.20
N LEU A 332 -13.54 -5.95 -12.33
CA LEU A 332 -14.26 -7.20 -12.49
C LEU A 332 -13.27 -8.29 -12.85
N GLY A 333 -13.40 -9.48 -12.26
CA GLY A 333 -12.57 -10.62 -12.60
C GLY A 333 -13.36 -11.91 -12.60
N TYR A 334 -12.91 -12.84 -13.43
CA TYR A 334 -13.40 -14.21 -13.42
C TYR A 334 -12.28 -15.20 -13.64
N ILE A 335 -12.15 -16.17 -12.74
CA ILE A 335 -11.23 -17.29 -12.83
C ILE A 335 -11.94 -18.52 -13.35
N PHE A 336 -11.49 -19.05 -14.48
CA PHE A 336 -11.97 -20.31 -15.03
C PHE A 336 -11.34 -21.49 -14.31
N GLN A 337 -11.97 -22.69 -14.44
CA GLN A 337 -11.48 -23.93 -13.82
C GLN A 337 -10.08 -24.36 -14.24
N ASN A 338 -9.57 -23.82 -15.33
CA ASN A 338 -8.22 -24.05 -15.83
C ASN A 338 -7.22 -22.98 -15.35
N ASP A 339 -7.54 -22.24 -14.28
CA ASP A 339 -6.71 -21.21 -13.67
C ASP A 339 -6.32 -20.06 -14.62
N ILE A 340 -7.14 -19.79 -15.61
CA ILE A 340 -7.05 -18.59 -16.44
C ILE A 340 -8.01 -17.55 -15.88
N GLY A 341 -7.51 -16.34 -15.64
CA GLY A 341 -8.28 -15.17 -15.25
C GLY A 341 -8.48 -14.22 -16.41
N ILE A 342 -9.65 -13.62 -16.49
CA ILE A 342 -9.94 -12.47 -17.35
C ILE A 342 -10.43 -11.35 -16.45
N ASP A 343 -9.83 -10.18 -16.62
CA ASP A 343 -10.02 -9.02 -15.76
C ASP A 343 -10.35 -7.78 -16.58
N PHE A 344 -11.27 -6.98 -16.08
CA PHE A 344 -11.63 -5.67 -16.62
C PHE A 344 -11.53 -4.63 -15.51
N ARG A 345 -10.95 -3.46 -15.82
CA ARG A 345 -10.89 -2.31 -14.90
C ARG A 345 -11.38 -1.06 -15.60
N TYR A 346 -12.20 -0.30 -14.90
CA TYR A 346 -12.67 1.03 -15.30
C TYR A 346 -12.39 2.02 -14.19
N GLU A 347 -11.76 3.13 -14.54
CA GLU A 347 -11.30 4.15 -13.61
C GLU A 347 -11.63 5.53 -14.14
N PHE A 348 -12.00 6.44 -13.25
CA PHE A 348 -12.11 7.85 -13.56
C PHE A 348 -11.85 8.72 -12.34
N SER A 349 -11.56 10.00 -12.56
CA SER A 349 -11.41 10.99 -11.50
C SER A 349 -12.12 12.27 -11.82
N THR A 350 -12.43 13.03 -10.77
CA THR A 350 -13.00 14.37 -10.85
C THR A 350 -12.22 15.28 -9.91
N PRO A 351 -11.44 16.22 -10.42
CA PRO A 351 -10.73 17.20 -9.60
C PRO A 351 -11.72 18.08 -8.83
N GLU A 352 -11.33 18.52 -7.63
CA GLU A 352 -12.14 19.44 -6.82
C GLU A 352 -12.37 20.78 -7.55
N PHE A 353 -11.34 21.26 -8.27
CA PHE A 353 -11.40 22.49 -9.03
C PHE A 353 -11.16 22.21 -10.52
N THR A 354 -12.11 22.59 -11.36
CA THR A 354 -12.01 22.44 -12.81
C THR A 354 -11.50 23.71 -13.47
N ASN A 355 -10.74 23.58 -14.53
CA ASN A 355 -10.11 24.70 -15.25
C ASN A 355 -11.10 25.65 -15.94
N GLU A 356 -12.39 25.33 -16.00
CA GLU A 356 -13.40 26.07 -16.74
C GLU A 356 -13.79 27.43 -16.13
N ILE A 357 -13.52 27.63 -14.83
CA ILE A 357 -14.03 28.82 -14.10
C ILE A 357 -13.04 29.98 -14.07
N ASN A 358 -11.75 29.73 -14.22
CA ASN A 358 -10.71 30.76 -14.26
C ASN A 358 -9.48 30.24 -15.02
N ASN A 359 -9.11 30.90 -16.11
CA ASN A 359 -7.88 30.65 -16.86
C ASN A 359 -6.57 30.89 -16.06
N SER A 360 -6.62 30.92 -14.75
CA SER A 360 -5.49 31.25 -13.88
C SER A 360 -4.83 30.06 -13.21
N TYR A 361 -5.37 28.83 -13.34
CA TYR A 361 -4.68 27.62 -12.95
C TYR A 361 -4.95 26.48 -13.91
N GLU A 362 -3.95 26.20 -14.71
CA GLU A 362 -4.00 25.20 -15.78
C GLU A 362 -3.49 23.82 -15.33
N ASN A 363 -3.00 23.66 -14.09
CA ASN A 363 -2.14 22.54 -13.71
C ASN A 363 -2.56 21.83 -12.42
N SER A 364 -3.86 21.62 -12.20
CA SER A 364 -4.30 20.75 -11.09
C SER A 364 -3.59 19.39 -11.16
N ILE A 365 -3.06 18.89 -10.05
CA ILE A 365 -2.37 17.60 -10.01
C ILE A 365 -3.33 16.46 -10.33
N LEU A 366 -4.52 16.47 -9.74
CA LEU A 366 -5.58 15.56 -10.13
C LEU A 366 -6.24 16.10 -11.39
N GLN A 367 -6.16 15.34 -12.47
CA GLN A 367 -6.80 15.66 -13.73
C GLN A 367 -8.14 14.91 -13.83
N ASP A 368 -9.05 15.44 -14.62
CA ASP A 368 -10.19 14.67 -15.10
C ASP A 368 -9.68 13.62 -16.11
N PHE A 369 -9.81 12.36 -15.76
CA PHE A 369 -9.42 11.26 -16.63
C PHE A 369 -10.45 10.14 -16.59
N GLU A 370 -10.45 9.36 -17.65
CA GLU A 370 -11.21 8.12 -17.80
C GLU A 370 -10.29 7.06 -18.43
N ASN A 371 -10.22 5.89 -17.83
CA ASN A 371 -9.35 4.82 -18.31
C ASN A 371 -10.04 3.46 -18.23
N MET A 372 -9.77 2.61 -19.22
CA MET A 372 -10.23 1.22 -19.27
C MET A 372 -9.05 0.29 -19.47
N SER A 373 -9.01 -0.79 -18.71
CA SER A 373 -7.96 -1.80 -18.81
C SER A 373 -8.53 -3.19 -18.94
N LEU A 374 -7.85 -4.04 -19.72
CA LEU A 374 -8.12 -5.46 -19.82
C LEU A 374 -6.91 -6.26 -19.36
N GLY A 375 -7.14 -7.33 -18.63
CA GLY A 375 -6.11 -8.24 -18.11
C GLY A 375 -6.42 -9.69 -18.46
N ILE A 376 -5.36 -10.46 -18.70
CA ILE A 376 -5.43 -11.91 -18.77
C ILE A 376 -4.31 -12.45 -17.88
N SER A 377 -4.66 -13.39 -17.00
CA SER A 377 -3.73 -14.00 -16.06
C SER A 377 -3.78 -15.52 -16.19
N LYS A 378 -2.64 -16.18 -16.09
CA LYS A 378 -2.54 -17.61 -15.87
C LYS A 378 -1.88 -17.87 -14.53
N TYR A 379 -2.58 -18.53 -13.64
CA TYR A 379 -2.10 -18.96 -12.35
C TYR A 379 -1.62 -20.41 -12.45
N PHE A 380 -0.37 -20.67 -12.06
CA PHE A 380 0.22 -22.01 -12.05
C PHE A 380 0.25 -22.59 -10.63
N ASP A 381 0.37 -21.71 -9.65
CA ASP A 381 0.30 -22.04 -8.22
C ASP A 381 -0.23 -20.82 -7.46
N ASN A 382 -1.53 -20.57 -7.58
CA ASN A 382 -2.19 -19.40 -7.00
C ASN A 382 -1.40 -18.11 -7.30
N ASN A 383 -1.16 -17.27 -6.29
CA ASN A 383 -0.31 -16.08 -6.43
C ASN A 383 1.20 -16.38 -6.39
N ASN A 384 1.63 -17.60 -6.02
CA ASN A 384 3.02 -17.98 -5.92
C ASN A 384 3.72 -18.04 -7.29
N LEU A 385 2.97 -18.42 -8.32
CA LEU A 385 3.49 -18.43 -9.69
C LEU A 385 2.38 -18.07 -10.67
N LYS A 386 2.47 -16.90 -11.27
CA LYS A 386 1.51 -16.42 -12.27
C LYS A 386 2.17 -15.65 -13.41
N ILE A 387 1.52 -15.64 -14.54
CA ILE A 387 1.86 -14.76 -15.69
C ILE A 387 0.64 -13.88 -15.95
N GLN A 388 0.87 -12.58 -16.05
CA GLN A 388 -0.19 -11.60 -16.32
C GLN A 388 0.18 -10.74 -17.53
N VAL A 389 -0.80 -10.43 -18.36
CA VAL A 389 -0.72 -9.48 -19.47
C VAL A 389 -1.87 -8.51 -19.32
N GLY A 390 -1.59 -7.22 -19.40
CA GLY A 390 -2.60 -6.16 -19.33
C GLY A 390 -2.39 -5.13 -20.42
N VAL A 391 -3.49 -4.49 -20.82
CA VAL A 391 -3.52 -3.35 -21.71
C VAL A 391 -4.49 -2.30 -21.14
N SER A 392 -4.11 -1.05 -21.21
CA SER A 392 -4.90 0.11 -20.80
C SER A 392 -4.80 1.23 -21.84
#